data_a3bd79e3ec8aa67442df132c38f30a57
#
_entry.id   a3bd79e3ec8aa67442df132c38f30a57
#
_cell.length_a   1.000
_cell.length_b   1.000
_cell.length_c   1.000
_cell.angle_alpha   90.00
_cell.angle_beta   90.00
_cell.angle_gamma   90.00
#
_symmetry.space_group_name_H-M   'P 1'
#
loop_
_entity.id
_entity.type
_entity.pdbx_description
1 polymer ?
#
loop_
_entity_poly.entity_id
_entity_poly.type
_entity_poly.pdbx_seq_one_letter_code
_entity_poly.pdbx_strand_id
1 'polypeptide(L)'
;MMKKIVLAICLFAVCANGMQAEDHVMAATKKAEVREVPATLNLSLAEAQDYAVETNRSLKNASLAVQKAYAQRWQTIASMLPSADLSWGYTSMMGYKMNFSGMPIEMPDNGTLGVTAAVGINGQAIVGALLNNVAIDMQKLNLQQSEDNLRANVKTSYASVLVLQNVVTLLEQSLANIEQMAEMTQRSVDVGA
;
A
#
# COMPACT_ATOMS: atom_id res chain seq x y z
N MET A 1 9.64 -1.08 -50.41
CA MET A 1 9.28 -2.19 -49.52
C MET A 1 9.91 -2.10 -48.10
N MET A 2 11.08 -1.49 -47.90
CA MET A 2 11.79 -1.46 -46.64
C MET A 2 11.14 -0.60 -45.52
N LYS A 3 10.38 0.45 -45.87
CA LYS A 3 9.72 1.35 -44.86
C LYS A 3 8.55 0.70 -44.08
N LYS A 4 7.91 -0.34 -44.68
CA LYS A 4 6.79 -1.06 -44.01
C LYS A 4 7.26 -2.09 -42.99
N ILE A 5 8.48 -2.59 -43.11
CA ILE A 5 9.06 -3.57 -42.18
C ILE A 5 9.54 -2.92 -40.90
N VAL A 6 10.05 -1.66 -40.96
CA VAL A 6 10.52 -0.93 -39.79
C VAL A 6 9.34 -0.54 -38.87
N LEU A 7 8.18 -0.21 -39.44
CA LEU A 7 6.99 0.12 -38.65
C LEU A 7 6.41 -1.09 -37.89
N ALA A 8 6.48 -2.29 -38.49
CA ALA A 8 6.04 -3.53 -37.87
C ALA A 8 6.96 -3.97 -36.72
N ILE A 9 8.27 -3.73 -36.84
CA ILE A 9 9.25 -4.06 -35.79
C ILE A 9 9.12 -3.11 -34.59
N CYS A 10 8.82 -1.84 -34.81
CA CYS A 10 8.57 -0.91 -33.69
C CYS A 10 7.27 -1.22 -32.92
N LEU A 11 6.21 -1.68 -33.61
CA LEU A 11 4.96 -2.09 -32.93
C LEU A 11 5.16 -3.37 -32.09
N PHE A 12 5.99 -4.30 -32.55
CA PHE A 12 6.28 -5.54 -31.82
C PHE A 12 7.17 -5.31 -30.60
N ALA A 13 8.09 -4.33 -30.64
CA ALA A 13 8.95 -3.96 -29.52
C ALA A 13 8.19 -3.29 -28.37
N VAL A 14 7.11 -2.55 -28.66
CA VAL A 14 6.27 -1.92 -27.63
C VAL A 14 5.39 -2.95 -26.93
N CYS A 15 4.90 -3.98 -27.63
CA CYS A 15 4.14 -5.07 -26.99
C CYS A 15 5.01 -6.00 -26.14
N ALA A 16 6.29 -6.20 -26.50
CA ALA A 16 7.20 -7.05 -25.73
C ALA A 16 7.62 -6.45 -24.37
N ASN A 17 7.66 -5.11 -24.26
CA ASN A 17 7.96 -4.44 -22.99
C ASN A 17 6.75 -4.41 -22.01
N GLY A 18 5.53 -4.61 -22.48
CA GLY A 18 4.33 -4.69 -21.62
C GLY A 18 4.24 -6.01 -20.83
N MET A 19 4.81 -7.09 -21.33
CA MET A 19 4.78 -8.40 -20.65
C MET A 19 5.83 -8.57 -19.55
N GLN A 20 6.85 -7.71 -19.48
CA GLN A 20 7.85 -7.78 -18.40
C GLN A 20 7.43 -7.05 -17.13
N ALA A 21 6.37 -6.23 -17.17
CA ALA A 21 5.88 -5.53 -15.99
C ALA A 21 5.16 -6.44 -14.97
N GLU A 22 4.60 -7.57 -15.42
CA GLU A 22 3.92 -8.51 -14.53
C GLU A 22 4.89 -9.37 -13.72
N ASP A 23 6.04 -9.71 -14.26
CA ASP A 23 7.06 -10.50 -13.55
C ASP A 23 7.75 -9.71 -12.43
N HIS A 24 7.87 -8.39 -12.55
CA HIS A 24 8.42 -7.54 -11.50
C HIS A 24 7.45 -7.34 -10.31
N VAL A 25 6.14 -7.40 -10.54
CA VAL A 25 5.14 -7.32 -9.46
C VAL A 25 5.08 -8.65 -8.69
N MET A 26 5.20 -9.78 -9.37
CA MET A 26 5.25 -11.11 -8.75
C MET A 26 6.56 -11.37 -7.98
N ALA A 27 7.68 -10.82 -8.43
CA ALA A 27 8.97 -10.94 -7.74
C ALA A 27 9.04 -10.08 -6.47
N ALA A 28 8.34 -8.94 -6.42
CA ALA A 28 8.27 -8.09 -5.24
C ALA A 28 7.43 -8.69 -4.10
N THR A 29 6.45 -9.56 -4.42
CA THR A 29 5.62 -10.24 -3.42
C THR A 29 6.30 -11.46 -2.77
N LYS A 30 7.38 -11.99 -3.36
CA LYS A 30 8.03 -13.23 -2.87
C LYS A 30 9.12 -13.00 -1.84
N LYS A 31 9.46 -11.75 -1.51
CA LYS A 31 10.49 -11.41 -0.51
C LYS A 31 9.95 -10.62 0.68
N ALA A 32 8.78 -11.01 1.19
CA ALA A 32 8.48 -10.77 2.58
C ALA A 32 9.26 -11.85 3.38
N GLU A 33 10.53 -11.59 3.57
CA GLU A 33 11.36 -12.32 4.52
C GLU A 33 10.65 -12.22 5.88
N VAL A 34 10.05 -13.32 6.31
CA VAL A 34 9.52 -13.45 7.67
C VAL A 34 10.75 -13.34 8.55
N ARG A 35 11.03 -12.13 9.05
CA ARG A 35 12.07 -11.90 10.03
C ARG A 35 11.66 -12.70 11.26
N GLU A 36 12.32 -13.81 11.51
CA GLU A 36 12.13 -14.59 12.73
C GLU A 36 12.36 -13.64 13.91
N VAL A 37 11.29 -13.29 14.61
CA VAL A 37 11.37 -12.47 15.81
C VAL A 37 11.99 -13.38 16.88
N PRO A 38 13.15 -13.03 17.46
CA PRO A 38 13.73 -13.82 18.51
C PRO A 38 12.72 -13.97 19.65
N ALA A 39 12.65 -15.16 20.26
CA ALA A 39 11.65 -15.53 21.25
C ALA A 39 11.64 -14.60 22.50
N THR A 40 12.75 -13.91 22.75
CA THR A 40 12.90 -12.93 23.84
C THR A 40 13.70 -11.73 23.35
N LEU A 41 13.12 -10.54 23.43
CA LEU A 41 13.76 -9.26 23.11
C LEU A 41 13.89 -8.46 24.42
N ASN A 42 15.14 -8.25 24.87
CA ASN A 42 15.42 -7.32 25.96
C ASN A 42 15.69 -5.95 25.34
N LEU A 43 14.71 -5.06 25.38
CA LEU A 43 14.76 -3.73 24.78
C LEU A 43 14.63 -2.67 25.85
N SER A 44 15.45 -1.64 25.76
CA SER A 44 15.20 -0.38 26.47
C SER A 44 13.98 0.33 25.88
N LEU A 45 13.43 1.32 26.57
CA LEU A 45 12.27 2.09 26.08
C LEU A 45 12.53 2.71 24.70
N ALA A 46 13.71 3.28 24.49
CA ALA A 46 14.07 3.91 23.21
C ALA A 46 14.14 2.88 22.08
N GLU A 47 14.83 1.77 22.31
CA GLU A 47 14.94 0.67 21.35
C GLU A 47 13.57 0.04 21.03
N ALA A 48 12.68 -0.07 22.03
CA ALA A 48 11.31 -0.57 21.82
C ALA A 48 10.49 0.38 20.93
N GLN A 49 10.65 1.69 21.12
CA GLN A 49 9.99 2.69 20.27
C GLN A 49 10.50 2.62 18.82
N ASP A 50 11.80 2.55 18.62
CA ASP A 50 12.39 2.51 17.29
C ASP A 50 12.08 1.19 16.57
N TYR A 51 12.11 0.06 17.28
CA TYR A 51 11.67 -1.22 16.75
C TYR A 51 10.18 -1.21 16.33
N ALA A 52 9.32 -0.58 17.14
CA ALA A 52 7.91 -0.44 16.81
C ALA A 52 7.71 0.41 15.55
N VAL A 53 8.42 1.54 15.42
CA VAL A 53 8.36 2.40 14.23
C VAL A 53 8.81 1.65 12.98
N GLU A 54 9.87 0.87 13.04
CA GLU A 54 10.39 0.12 11.89
C GLU A 54 9.45 -1.03 11.48
N THR A 55 8.83 -1.71 12.45
CA THR A 55 8.09 -2.94 12.21
C THR A 55 6.60 -2.70 11.98
N ASN A 56 6.04 -1.58 12.43
CA ASN A 56 4.61 -1.32 12.42
C ASN A 56 4.04 -1.20 11.00
N ARG A 57 3.06 -2.06 10.67
CA ARG A 57 2.40 -2.07 9.36
C ARG A 57 1.53 -0.85 9.12
N SER A 58 0.93 -0.28 10.17
CA SER A 58 0.09 0.92 10.03
C SER A 58 0.93 2.12 9.61
N LEU A 59 2.15 2.25 10.15
CA LEU A 59 3.07 3.31 9.78
C LEU A 59 3.59 3.13 8.34
N LYS A 60 3.84 1.88 7.92
CA LYS A 60 4.15 1.57 6.51
C LYS A 60 3.00 1.95 5.58
N ASN A 61 1.76 1.68 5.95
CA ASN A 61 0.59 2.11 5.18
C ASN A 61 0.48 3.63 5.10
N ALA A 62 0.75 4.35 6.19
CA ALA A 62 0.78 5.81 6.18
C ALA A 62 1.89 6.37 5.27
N SER A 63 3.07 5.74 5.24
CA SER A 63 4.14 6.13 4.31
C SER A 63 3.76 5.89 2.84
N LEU A 64 3.08 4.78 2.55
CA LEU A 64 2.53 4.50 1.22
C LEU A 64 1.44 5.50 0.82
N ALA A 65 0.64 6.01 1.78
CA ALA A 65 -0.34 7.06 1.51
C ALA A 65 0.32 8.36 1.05
N VAL A 66 1.48 8.72 1.61
CA VAL A 66 2.30 9.85 1.14
C VAL A 66 2.77 9.61 -0.30
N GLN A 67 3.30 8.42 -0.62
CA GLN A 67 3.72 8.08 -1.98
C GLN A 67 2.56 8.13 -2.97
N LYS A 68 1.38 7.64 -2.55
CA LYS A 68 0.15 7.73 -3.35
C LYS A 68 -0.23 9.18 -3.65
N ALA A 69 -0.11 10.10 -2.68
CA ALA A 69 -0.38 11.51 -2.90
C ALA A 69 0.59 12.14 -3.93
N TYR A 70 1.87 11.76 -3.91
CA TYR A 70 2.82 12.15 -4.95
C TYR A 70 2.43 11.61 -6.33
N ALA A 71 2.00 10.36 -6.43
CA ALA A 71 1.54 9.77 -7.68
C ALA A 71 0.27 10.49 -8.22
N GLN A 72 -0.66 10.84 -7.35
CA GLN A 72 -1.85 11.61 -7.71
C GLN A 72 -1.51 13.00 -8.27
N ARG A 73 -0.50 13.68 -7.68
CA ARG A 73 0.00 14.94 -8.24
C ARG A 73 0.52 14.76 -9.65
N TRP A 74 1.32 13.71 -9.89
CA TRP A 74 1.81 13.39 -11.23
C TRP A 74 0.70 13.08 -12.21
N GLN A 75 -0.34 12.37 -11.78
CA GLN A 75 -1.52 12.09 -12.59
C GLN A 75 -2.24 13.39 -12.99
N THR A 76 -2.38 14.35 -12.07
CA THR A 76 -2.97 15.66 -12.38
C THR A 76 -2.11 16.45 -13.38
N ILE A 77 -0.79 16.42 -13.24
CA ILE A 77 0.14 17.08 -14.18
C ILE A 77 0.07 16.38 -15.55
N ALA A 78 0.03 15.04 -15.56
CA ALA A 78 -0.05 14.26 -16.79
C ALA A 78 -1.33 14.54 -17.59
N SER A 79 -2.43 14.88 -16.93
CA SER A 79 -3.68 15.27 -17.61
C SER A 79 -3.59 16.59 -18.40
N MET A 80 -2.55 17.39 -18.18
CA MET A 80 -2.27 18.63 -18.93
C MET A 80 -1.36 18.38 -20.15
N LEU A 81 -0.75 17.18 -20.23
CA LEU A 81 0.12 16.83 -21.35
C LEU A 81 -0.69 16.50 -22.59
N PRO A 82 -0.10 16.68 -23.79
CA PRO A 82 -0.75 16.25 -25.03
C PRO A 82 -1.08 14.76 -24.96
N SER A 83 -2.32 14.41 -25.26
CA SER A 83 -2.73 13.01 -25.49
C SER A 83 -2.80 12.72 -26.97
N ALA A 84 -2.44 11.49 -27.34
CA ALA A 84 -2.61 10.97 -28.70
C ALA A 84 -3.33 9.63 -28.59
N ASP A 85 -4.50 9.57 -29.22
CA ASP A 85 -5.34 8.38 -29.24
C ASP A 85 -5.36 7.77 -30.64
N LEU A 86 -5.10 6.47 -30.72
CA LEU A 86 -5.23 5.69 -31.92
C LEU A 86 -6.47 4.80 -31.79
N SER A 87 -7.46 5.04 -32.61
CA SER A 87 -8.67 4.22 -32.65
C SER A 87 -8.70 3.40 -33.94
N TRP A 88 -9.07 2.14 -33.83
CA TRP A 88 -9.29 1.24 -34.94
C TRP A 88 -10.62 0.55 -34.73
N GLY A 89 -11.47 0.62 -35.74
CA GLY A 89 -12.75 -0.04 -35.77
C GLY A 89 -12.90 -0.83 -37.08
N TYR A 90 -13.41 -2.06 -36.99
CA TYR A 90 -13.80 -2.88 -38.12
C TYR A 90 -15.21 -3.40 -37.89
N THR A 91 -16.09 -3.11 -38.85
CA THR A 91 -17.47 -3.62 -38.84
C THR A 91 -17.68 -4.46 -40.10
N SER A 92 -17.88 -5.78 -39.88
CA SER A 92 -18.25 -6.69 -40.96
C SER A 92 -19.77 -6.90 -40.93
N MET A 93 -20.38 -6.78 -42.10
CA MET A 93 -21.79 -7.06 -42.28
C MET A 93 -22.03 -8.54 -42.67
N MET A 94 -20.99 -9.36 -42.66
CA MET A 94 -21.06 -10.84 -42.98
C MET A 94 -21.85 -11.17 -44.24
N GLY A 95 -21.74 -10.30 -45.28
CA GLY A 95 -22.46 -10.52 -46.54
C GLY A 95 -23.97 -10.24 -46.45
N TYR A 96 -24.41 -9.43 -45.45
CA TYR A 96 -25.82 -9.04 -45.34
C TYR A 96 -26.28 -8.28 -46.59
N LYS A 97 -27.37 -8.78 -47.21
CA LYS A 97 -27.98 -8.19 -48.41
C LYS A 97 -29.28 -7.49 -48.02
N MET A 98 -29.33 -6.21 -48.27
CA MET A 98 -30.56 -5.44 -48.08
C MET A 98 -31.33 -5.38 -49.43
N ASN A 99 -32.61 -5.79 -49.46
CA ASN A 99 -33.44 -5.68 -50.62
C ASN A 99 -34.04 -4.24 -50.71
N PHE A 100 -33.56 -3.46 -51.64
CA PHE A 100 -34.13 -2.14 -51.95
C PHE A 100 -34.82 -2.21 -53.28
N SER A 101 -36.17 -2.03 -53.31
CA SER A 101 -37.02 -2.06 -54.50
C SER A 101 -36.82 -3.32 -55.38
N GLY A 102 -36.56 -4.47 -54.80
CA GLY A 102 -36.35 -5.74 -55.55
C GLY A 102 -34.93 -6.01 -56.02
N MET A 103 -33.97 -5.10 -55.73
CA MET A 103 -32.56 -5.33 -55.99
C MET A 103 -31.81 -5.64 -54.70
N PRO A 104 -31.10 -6.76 -54.59
CA PRO A 104 -30.23 -7.06 -53.47
C PRO A 104 -28.99 -6.18 -53.53
N ILE A 105 -28.79 -5.31 -52.55
CA ILE A 105 -27.59 -4.53 -52.34
C ILE A 105 -26.76 -5.14 -51.24
N GLU A 106 -25.53 -5.52 -51.51
CA GLU A 106 -24.59 -6.02 -50.51
C GLU A 106 -24.04 -4.84 -49.72
N MET A 107 -24.10 -4.96 -48.39
CA MET A 107 -23.52 -3.95 -47.50
C MET A 107 -22.02 -4.21 -47.38
N PRO A 108 -21.14 -3.26 -47.76
CA PRO A 108 -19.72 -3.44 -47.66
C PRO A 108 -19.25 -3.45 -46.22
N ASP A 109 -18.21 -4.25 -45.96
CA ASP A 109 -17.49 -4.14 -44.69
C ASP A 109 -16.80 -2.79 -44.59
N ASN A 110 -16.78 -2.22 -43.39
CA ASN A 110 -16.22 -0.91 -43.13
C ASN A 110 -15.07 -0.99 -42.10
N GLY A 111 -13.91 -0.50 -42.48
CA GLY A 111 -12.75 -0.33 -41.61
C GLY A 111 -12.45 1.14 -41.38
N THR A 112 -12.37 1.56 -40.13
CA THR A 112 -12.01 2.93 -39.74
C THR A 112 -10.72 2.93 -38.95
N LEU A 113 -9.80 3.83 -39.29
CA LEU A 113 -8.58 4.10 -38.53
C LEU A 113 -8.56 5.59 -38.22
N GLY A 114 -8.62 5.92 -36.93
CA GLY A 114 -8.60 7.31 -36.47
C GLY A 114 -7.36 7.58 -35.62
N VAL A 115 -6.72 8.71 -35.85
CA VAL A 115 -5.66 9.25 -34.99
C VAL A 115 -6.12 10.62 -34.50
N THR A 116 -6.26 10.77 -33.18
CA THR A 116 -6.67 12.03 -32.56
C THR A 116 -5.58 12.50 -31.63
N ALA A 117 -5.10 13.72 -31.79
CA ALA A 117 -4.20 14.37 -30.85
C ALA A 117 -4.94 15.56 -30.20
N ALA A 118 -4.90 15.61 -28.87
CA ALA A 118 -5.57 16.67 -28.12
C ALA A 118 -4.63 17.25 -27.04
N VAL A 119 -4.70 18.55 -26.84
CA VAL A 119 -4.02 19.29 -25.77
C VAL A 119 -5.10 19.98 -24.95
N GLY A 120 -5.24 19.61 -23.68
CA GLY A 120 -6.23 20.19 -22.78
C GLY A 120 -5.56 21.04 -21.70
N ILE A 121 -5.54 22.35 -21.86
CA ILE A 121 -5.13 23.25 -20.77
C ILE A 121 -6.40 23.87 -20.18
N ASN A 122 -6.68 23.49 -18.92
CA ASN A 122 -7.80 24.06 -18.18
C ASN A 122 -7.35 24.61 -16.82
N GLY A 123 -7.97 25.68 -16.35
CA GLY A 123 -7.63 26.32 -15.07
C GLY A 123 -7.87 25.39 -13.87
N GLN A 124 -8.81 24.45 -13.97
CA GLN A 124 -9.10 23.49 -12.92
C GLN A 124 -7.92 22.53 -12.67
N ALA A 125 -7.22 22.11 -13.72
CA ALA A 125 -6.05 21.27 -13.61
C ALA A 125 -4.89 22.01 -12.94
N ILE A 126 -4.72 23.30 -13.22
CA ILE A 126 -3.70 24.14 -12.56
C ILE A 126 -3.98 24.26 -11.06
N VAL A 127 -5.22 24.59 -10.69
CA VAL A 127 -5.65 24.68 -9.29
C VAL A 127 -5.54 23.30 -8.62
N GLY A 128 -5.93 22.23 -9.32
CA GLY A 128 -5.80 20.86 -8.84
C GLY A 128 -4.34 20.48 -8.53
N ALA A 129 -3.38 20.89 -9.35
CA ALA A 129 -1.96 20.66 -9.09
C ALA A 129 -1.47 21.39 -7.83
N LEU A 130 -1.96 22.61 -7.57
CA LEU A 130 -1.65 23.34 -6.33
C LEU A 130 -2.28 22.68 -5.10
N LEU A 131 -3.54 22.25 -5.18
CA LEU A 131 -4.22 21.54 -4.09
C LEU A 131 -3.55 20.20 -3.77
N ASN A 132 -2.99 19.51 -4.77
CA ASN A 132 -2.24 18.29 -4.53
C ASN A 132 -0.97 18.52 -3.68
N ASN A 133 -0.35 19.69 -3.73
CA ASN A 133 0.77 20.01 -2.81
C ASN A 133 0.30 20.04 -1.37
N VAL A 134 -0.83 20.70 -1.11
CA VAL A 134 -1.43 20.73 0.23
C VAL A 134 -1.84 19.33 0.69
N ALA A 135 -2.38 18.52 -0.21
CA ALA A 135 -2.73 17.13 0.09
C ALA A 135 -1.49 16.27 0.46
N ILE A 136 -0.36 16.48 -0.22
CA ILE A 136 0.91 15.82 0.12
C ILE A 136 1.37 16.22 1.53
N ASP A 137 1.35 17.51 1.85
CA ASP A 137 1.78 17.99 3.15
C ASP A 137 0.86 17.49 4.27
N MET A 138 -0.45 17.41 4.01
CA MET A 138 -1.42 16.80 4.92
C MET A 138 -1.11 15.31 5.18
N GLN A 139 -0.73 14.55 4.14
CA GLN A 139 -0.34 13.14 4.33
C GLN A 139 0.97 12.99 5.09
N LYS A 140 1.93 13.90 4.92
CA LYS A 140 3.17 13.90 5.71
C LYS A 140 2.89 14.18 7.19
N LEU A 141 2.02 15.14 7.50
CA LEU A 141 1.61 15.43 8.86
C LEU A 141 0.85 14.26 9.49
N ASN A 142 -0.02 13.59 8.74
CA ASN A 142 -0.70 12.38 9.19
C ASN A 142 0.29 11.23 9.50
N LEU A 143 1.34 11.09 8.69
CA LEU A 143 2.40 10.12 8.93
C LEU A 143 3.13 10.45 10.24
N GLN A 144 3.54 11.70 10.44
CA GLN A 144 4.20 12.15 11.66
C GLN A 144 3.31 11.95 12.88
N GLN A 145 2.04 12.33 12.81
CA GLN A 145 1.08 12.11 13.91
C GLN A 145 0.91 10.62 14.24
N SER A 146 0.90 9.76 13.23
CA SER A 146 0.82 8.31 13.42
C SER A 146 2.07 7.76 14.10
N GLU A 147 3.25 8.28 13.77
CA GLU A 147 4.51 7.94 14.42
C GLU A 147 4.51 8.39 15.89
N ASP A 148 4.13 9.64 16.18
CA ASP A 148 4.08 10.18 17.52
C ASP A 148 3.09 9.40 18.41
N ASN A 149 1.91 9.07 17.87
CA ASN A 149 0.92 8.24 18.56
C ASN A 149 1.46 6.83 18.85
N LEU A 150 2.17 6.22 17.90
CA LEU A 150 2.78 4.92 18.09
C LEU A 150 3.83 4.97 19.20
N ARG A 151 4.73 5.96 19.19
CA ARG A 151 5.74 6.15 20.23
C ARG A 151 5.12 6.35 21.62
N ALA A 152 4.02 7.14 21.71
CA ALA A 152 3.28 7.34 22.94
C ALA A 152 2.63 6.05 23.45
N ASN A 153 2.01 5.27 22.57
CA ASN A 153 1.39 3.99 22.92
C ASN A 153 2.43 2.97 23.40
N VAL A 154 3.59 2.89 22.74
CA VAL A 154 4.70 2.03 23.18
C VAL A 154 5.18 2.44 24.56
N LYS A 155 5.36 3.73 24.81
CA LYS A 155 5.77 4.25 26.13
C LYS A 155 4.79 3.86 27.23
N THR A 156 3.48 4.00 26.97
CA THR A 156 2.44 3.64 27.95
C THR A 156 2.43 2.14 28.20
N SER A 157 2.52 1.33 27.15
CA SER A 157 2.55 -0.13 27.28
C SER A 157 3.80 -0.59 28.02
N TYR A 158 4.96 -0.02 27.73
CA TYR A 158 6.21 -0.34 28.41
C TYR A 158 6.13 -0.03 29.92
N ALA A 159 5.60 1.16 30.28
CA ALA A 159 5.38 1.52 31.68
C ALA A 159 4.41 0.54 32.37
N SER A 160 3.34 0.13 31.69
CA SER A 160 2.39 -0.85 32.24
C SER A 160 3.05 -2.20 32.51
N VAL A 161 3.92 -2.68 31.64
CA VAL A 161 4.67 -3.92 31.84
C VAL A 161 5.57 -3.82 33.06
N LEU A 162 6.29 -2.71 33.24
CA LEU A 162 7.14 -2.49 34.43
C LEU A 162 6.34 -2.49 35.74
N VAL A 163 5.16 -1.86 35.72
CA VAL A 163 4.26 -1.88 36.89
C VAL A 163 3.80 -3.29 37.20
N LEU A 164 3.40 -4.05 36.17
CA LEU A 164 2.96 -5.45 36.36
C LEU A 164 4.08 -6.35 36.88
N GLN A 165 5.31 -6.16 36.42
CA GLN A 165 6.47 -6.90 36.95
C GLN A 165 6.67 -6.62 38.43
N ASN A 166 6.57 -5.36 38.87
CA ASN A 166 6.66 -5.03 40.30
C ASN A 166 5.51 -5.62 41.11
N VAL A 167 4.29 -5.64 40.54
CA VAL A 167 3.13 -6.29 41.21
C VAL A 167 3.36 -7.80 41.37
N VAL A 168 3.88 -8.47 40.36
CA VAL A 168 4.23 -9.90 40.44
C VAL A 168 5.24 -10.15 41.57
N THR A 169 6.32 -9.37 41.63
CA THR A 169 7.33 -9.48 42.69
C THR A 169 6.73 -9.26 44.09
N LEU A 170 5.83 -8.27 44.22
CA LEU A 170 5.14 -8.02 45.48
C LEU A 170 4.23 -9.20 45.90
N LEU A 171 3.53 -9.79 44.95
CA LEU A 171 2.67 -10.96 45.21
C LEU A 171 3.48 -12.19 45.59
N GLU A 172 4.63 -12.41 44.96
CA GLU A 172 5.55 -13.50 45.33
C GLU A 172 6.08 -13.31 46.76
N GLN A 173 6.46 -12.09 47.15
CA GLN A 173 6.87 -11.82 48.53
C GLN A 173 5.70 -12.01 49.52
N SER A 174 4.49 -11.57 49.14
CA SER A 174 3.30 -11.78 49.97
C SER A 174 2.98 -13.25 50.18
N LEU A 175 3.09 -14.04 49.10
CA LEU A 175 2.89 -15.50 49.17
C LEU A 175 3.90 -16.14 50.12
N ALA A 176 5.20 -15.84 50.00
CA ALA A 176 6.22 -16.34 50.88
C ALA A 176 5.96 -16.00 52.36
N ASN A 177 5.49 -14.78 52.64
CA ASN A 177 5.12 -14.39 54.03
C ASN A 177 3.93 -15.20 54.54
N ILE A 178 2.91 -15.44 53.72
CA ILE A 178 1.74 -16.25 54.13
C ILE A 178 2.15 -17.70 54.37
N GLU A 179 3.01 -18.25 53.52
CA GLU A 179 3.55 -19.62 53.74
C GLU A 179 4.31 -19.75 55.06
N GLN A 180 5.16 -18.75 55.39
CA GLN A 180 5.84 -18.72 56.69
C GLN A 180 4.87 -18.64 57.86
N MET A 181 3.82 -17.78 57.76
CA MET A 181 2.80 -17.68 58.80
C MET A 181 2.04 -19.01 58.98
N ALA A 182 1.69 -19.66 57.87
CA ALA A 182 1.03 -20.96 57.91
C ALA A 182 1.90 -22.01 58.59
N GLU A 183 3.20 -22.07 58.28
CA GLU A 183 4.15 -22.99 58.90
C GLU A 183 4.30 -22.70 60.40
N MET A 184 4.41 -21.44 60.80
CA MET A 184 4.46 -21.06 62.24
C MET A 184 3.19 -21.46 62.95
N THR A 185 2.01 -21.22 62.37
CA THR A 185 0.74 -21.63 62.93
C THR A 185 0.61 -23.12 63.08
N GLN A 186 1.04 -23.90 62.06
CA GLN A 186 1.05 -25.36 62.12
C GLN A 186 1.95 -25.86 63.23
N ARG A 187 3.15 -25.31 63.40
CA ARG A 187 4.07 -25.67 64.50
C ARG A 187 3.47 -25.32 65.85
N SER A 188 2.74 -24.19 66.00
CA SER A 188 2.07 -23.86 67.26
C SER A 188 0.96 -24.85 67.62
N VAL A 189 0.19 -25.28 66.63
CA VAL A 189 -0.83 -26.34 66.83
C VAL A 189 -0.21 -27.68 67.19
N ASP A 190 0.91 -28.08 66.56
CA ASP A 190 1.59 -29.34 66.85
C ASP A 190 2.21 -29.38 68.23
N VAL A 191 2.57 -28.22 68.79
CA VAL A 191 3.12 -28.08 70.16
C VAL A 191 1.99 -27.95 71.23
N GLY A 192 0.73 -27.86 70.81
CA GLY A 192 -0.40 -27.82 71.71
C GLY A 192 -0.69 -26.44 72.36
N ALA A 193 -0.31 -25.35 71.65
CA ALA A 193 -0.61 -23.99 72.08
C ALA A 193 -1.97 -23.51 71.51
#